data_255b9835d778a21836fd2e1ee791519f
#
_entry.id   255b9835d778a21836fd2e1ee791519f
#
_cell.length_a   1.000
_cell.length_b   1.000
_cell.length_c   1.000
_cell.angle_alpha   90.00
_cell.angle_beta   90.00
_cell.angle_gamma   90.00
#
_symmetry.space_group_name_H-M   'P 1'
#
loop_
_entity.id
_entity.type
_entity.pdbx_description
1 polymer ?
#
loop_
_entity_poly.entity_id
_entity_poly.type
_entity_poly.pdbx_seq_one_letter_code
_entity_poly.pdbx_strand_id
1 'polypeptide(L)'
;MHSKDHERVIQDFGQQWTRYTDNSGYYGSLEFFRELSEPLVAVSEFRGLHVAEIGAGTGRISSMLLQAGASRVTALEPSDAVGPLRENLAPFGARVEIVHASGEDLPIGPYDMVVSIGVLHHIPDPDPTVRTAYKCLRPGGRMFVWVYGKEGNALYLAVALPLRAITKRLPHFANAALSWLLDIPLKAYILACRRFRLPLHEYMRSCLDKLAPDKRRLVIYDQLNPRWAKYYSQQEVRDLLERSGFQNVRIHPRYGYSWAAVGVKP
;
A
#
# COMPACT_ATOMS: atom_id res chain seq x y z
N MET A 1 12.97 -21.36 3.75
CA MET A 1 12.64 -20.80 2.40
C MET A 1 12.04 -19.39 2.49
N HIS A 2 11.17 -19.12 3.45
CA HIS A 2 10.46 -17.83 3.62
C HIS A 2 11.35 -16.59 3.91
N SER A 3 12.43 -16.73 4.69
CA SER A 3 13.32 -15.60 5.06
C SER A 3 14.03 -14.97 3.85
N LYS A 4 14.62 -15.80 2.97
CA LYS A 4 15.33 -15.28 1.79
C LYS A 4 14.41 -14.60 0.76
N ASP A 5 13.16 -15.05 0.64
CA ASP A 5 12.19 -14.43 -0.26
C ASP A 5 11.72 -13.09 0.32
N HIS A 6 11.56 -13.01 1.64
CA HIS A 6 11.21 -11.76 2.33
C HIS A 6 12.30 -10.68 2.17
N GLU A 7 13.57 -11.02 2.44
CA GLU A 7 14.71 -10.12 2.26
C GLU A 7 14.80 -9.59 0.81
N ARG A 8 14.58 -10.46 -0.18
CA ARG A 8 14.58 -10.05 -1.59
C ARG A 8 13.46 -9.09 -1.94
N VAL A 9 12.26 -9.31 -1.40
CA VAL A 9 11.14 -8.39 -1.59
C VAL A 9 11.46 -7.01 -1.02
N ILE A 10 12.05 -6.94 0.18
CA ILE A 10 12.51 -5.69 0.79
C ILE A 10 13.53 -4.99 -0.11
N GLN A 11 14.49 -5.74 -0.68
CA GLN A 11 15.48 -5.19 -1.60
C GLN A 11 14.86 -4.67 -2.91
N ASP A 12 13.94 -5.42 -3.50
CA ASP A 12 13.24 -5.03 -4.74
C ASP A 12 12.48 -3.69 -4.55
N PHE A 13 11.77 -3.55 -3.41
CA PHE A 13 11.07 -2.30 -3.07
C PHE A 13 12.04 -1.19 -2.68
N GLY A 14 13.12 -1.48 -1.96
CA GLY A 14 14.17 -0.52 -1.65
C GLY A 14 14.75 0.11 -2.91
N GLN A 15 15.08 -0.70 -3.93
CA GLN A 15 15.54 -0.20 -5.23
C GLN A 15 14.48 0.62 -5.96
N GLN A 16 13.22 0.25 -5.86
CA GLN A 16 12.12 1.00 -6.45
C GLN A 16 11.99 2.37 -5.80
N TRP A 17 11.88 2.43 -4.49
CA TRP A 17 11.58 3.65 -3.74
C TRP A 17 12.78 4.60 -3.61
N THR A 18 14.00 4.13 -3.80
CA THR A 18 15.19 5.01 -3.95
C THR A 18 15.25 5.72 -5.29
N ARG A 19 14.53 5.23 -6.31
CA ARG A 19 14.46 5.83 -7.66
C ARG A 19 13.21 6.66 -7.89
N TYR A 20 12.09 6.24 -7.33
CA TYR A 20 10.80 6.90 -7.46
C TYR A 20 10.43 7.60 -6.14
N THR A 21 11.13 8.68 -5.84
CA THR A 21 11.05 9.38 -4.54
C THR A 21 9.96 10.43 -4.47
N ASP A 22 9.46 10.93 -5.62
CA ASP A 22 8.47 11.98 -5.68
C ASP A 22 7.06 11.48 -5.37
N ASN A 23 6.41 12.11 -4.38
CA ASN A 23 5.04 11.82 -3.94
C ASN A 23 4.04 12.92 -4.35
N SER A 24 4.39 13.81 -5.27
CA SER A 24 3.58 14.96 -5.64
C SER A 24 2.30 14.61 -6.42
N GLY A 25 1.43 15.61 -6.56
CA GLY A 25 0.20 15.53 -7.34
C GLY A 25 -0.90 14.67 -6.68
N TYR A 26 -1.84 14.18 -7.50
CA TYR A 26 -2.93 13.34 -7.02
C TYR A 26 -2.45 12.10 -6.26
N TYR A 27 -1.32 11.51 -6.67
CA TYR A 27 -0.73 10.33 -6.06
C TYR A 27 -0.42 10.49 -4.56
N GLY A 28 -0.05 11.71 -4.13
CA GLY A 28 0.24 12.06 -2.72
C GLY A 28 -0.84 12.93 -2.06
N SER A 29 -2.04 13.04 -2.65
CA SER A 29 -3.09 13.93 -2.16
C SER A 29 -4.00 13.28 -1.13
N LEU A 30 -4.65 14.12 -0.30
CA LEU A 30 -5.73 13.69 0.59
C LEU A 30 -6.95 13.15 -0.19
N GLU A 31 -7.15 13.59 -1.43
CA GLU A 31 -8.20 13.04 -2.30
C GLU A 31 -7.92 11.56 -2.59
N PHE A 32 -6.68 11.22 -2.94
CA PHE A 32 -6.31 9.81 -3.14
C PHE A 32 -6.35 9.02 -1.83
N PHE A 33 -5.97 9.62 -0.71
CA PHE A 33 -6.07 8.97 0.59
C PHE A 33 -7.51 8.64 0.97
N ARG A 34 -8.44 9.55 0.69
CA ARG A 34 -9.88 9.31 0.84
C ARG A 34 -10.35 8.12 0.00
N GLU A 35 -9.89 8.04 -1.24
CA GLU A 35 -10.17 6.88 -2.11
C GLU A 35 -9.66 5.56 -1.51
N LEU A 36 -8.58 5.56 -0.75
CA LEU A 36 -8.05 4.35 -0.11
C LEU A 36 -8.79 3.99 1.18
N SER A 37 -9.18 4.96 2.01
CA SER A 37 -9.64 4.74 3.37
C SER A 37 -11.17 4.70 3.54
N GLU A 38 -11.93 5.49 2.76
CA GLU A 38 -13.39 5.54 2.87
C GLU A 38 -14.05 4.37 2.10
N PRO A 39 -15.22 3.89 2.54
CA PRO A 39 -16.02 4.38 3.66
C PRO A 39 -15.64 3.82 5.03
N LEU A 40 -14.54 3.07 5.17
CA LEU A 40 -14.19 2.37 6.41
C LEU A 40 -13.67 3.33 7.48
N VAL A 41 -12.82 4.29 7.09
CA VAL A 41 -12.23 5.31 7.95
C VAL A 41 -12.26 6.64 7.21
N ALA A 42 -13.00 7.61 7.72
CA ALA A 42 -13.01 8.95 7.14
C ALA A 42 -11.67 9.66 7.38
N VAL A 43 -11.23 10.48 6.42
CA VAL A 43 -9.96 11.23 6.54
C VAL A 43 -9.93 12.10 7.81
N SER A 44 -11.07 12.65 8.23
CA SER A 44 -11.19 13.45 9.46
C SER A 44 -10.95 12.66 10.75
N GLU A 45 -11.13 11.34 10.74
CA GLU A 45 -10.91 10.49 11.91
C GLU A 45 -9.44 10.32 12.29
N PHE A 46 -8.51 10.67 11.39
CA PHE A 46 -7.07 10.65 11.69
C PHE A 46 -6.61 11.85 12.53
N ARG A 47 -7.45 12.89 12.65
CA ARG A 47 -7.10 14.10 13.40
C ARG A 47 -6.79 13.81 14.87
N GLY A 48 -5.63 14.27 15.31
CA GLY A 48 -5.16 14.13 16.69
C GLY A 48 -4.61 12.74 17.05
N LEU A 49 -4.70 11.74 16.15
CA LEU A 49 -4.24 10.39 16.43
C LEU A 49 -2.71 10.27 16.39
N HIS A 50 -2.16 9.38 17.20
CA HIS A 50 -0.84 8.79 17.03
C HIS A 50 -0.97 7.54 16.16
N VAL A 51 -0.43 7.60 14.96
CA VAL A 51 -0.57 6.54 13.96
C VAL A 51 0.79 5.89 13.68
N ALA A 52 0.84 4.55 13.63
CA ALA A 52 1.98 3.85 13.07
C ALA A 52 1.68 3.41 11.63
N GLU A 53 2.62 3.62 10.72
CA GLU A 53 2.58 3.10 9.36
C GLU A 53 3.61 2.00 9.17
N ILE A 54 3.17 0.83 8.72
CA ILE A 54 4.02 -0.32 8.38
C ILE A 54 4.29 -0.30 6.88
N GLY A 55 5.57 -0.22 6.49
CA GLY A 55 6.03 -0.16 5.11
C GLY A 55 5.82 1.23 4.50
N ALA A 56 6.44 2.23 5.09
CA ALA A 56 6.24 3.63 4.72
C ALA A 56 6.80 3.99 3.33
N GLY A 57 7.73 3.20 2.78
CA GLY A 57 8.36 3.45 1.49
C GLY A 57 9.00 4.84 1.43
N THR A 58 8.55 5.67 0.52
CA THR A 58 8.98 7.08 0.39
C THR A 58 8.24 8.05 1.31
N GLY A 59 7.36 7.57 2.22
CA GLY A 59 6.60 8.43 3.15
C GLY A 59 5.32 9.01 2.58
N ARG A 60 4.82 8.46 1.47
CA ARG A 60 3.61 8.96 0.80
C ARG A 60 2.38 8.93 1.72
N ILE A 61 2.11 7.79 2.32
CA ILE A 61 0.94 7.64 3.23
C ILE A 61 1.19 8.37 4.55
N SER A 62 2.41 8.31 5.12
CA SER A 62 2.77 9.11 6.30
C SER A 62 2.51 10.60 6.10
N SER A 63 2.88 11.16 4.94
CA SER A 63 2.59 12.56 4.58
C SER A 63 1.08 12.84 4.54
N MET A 64 0.29 11.95 3.93
CA MET A 64 -1.17 12.08 3.89
C MET A 64 -1.80 12.00 5.28
N LEU A 65 -1.34 11.11 6.15
CA LEU A 65 -1.79 11.01 7.55
C LEU A 65 -1.53 12.30 8.32
N LEU A 66 -0.34 12.88 8.17
CA LEU A 66 0.04 14.14 8.80
C LEU A 66 -0.77 15.34 8.25
N GLN A 67 -1.05 15.35 6.95
CA GLN A 67 -1.94 16.33 6.31
C GLN A 67 -3.40 16.15 6.74
N ALA A 68 -3.85 14.92 7.01
CA ALA A 68 -5.17 14.62 7.57
C ALA A 68 -5.31 15.07 9.04
N GLY A 69 -4.20 15.50 9.67
CA GLY A 69 -4.19 16.05 11.02
C GLY A 69 -3.77 15.05 12.09
N ALA A 70 -3.16 13.91 11.76
CA ALA A 70 -2.55 13.04 12.75
C ALA A 70 -1.57 13.84 13.61
N SER A 71 -1.60 13.66 14.93
CA SER A 71 -0.71 14.38 15.85
C SER A 71 0.73 13.93 15.72
N ARG A 72 0.92 12.62 15.52
CA ARG A 72 2.23 11.98 15.33
C ARG A 72 2.10 10.78 14.40
N VAL A 73 3.13 10.54 13.60
CA VAL A 73 3.27 9.33 12.78
C VAL A 73 4.60 8.65 13.09
N THR A 74 4.55 7.36 13.41
CA THR A 74 5.71 6.47 13.48
C THR A 74 5.76 5.67 12.18
N ALA A 75 6.71 6.00 11.30
CA ALA A 75 6.84 5.44 9.96
C ALA A 75 7.91 4.35 9.93
N LEU A 76 7.50 3.09 9.69
CA LEU A 76 8.42 1.95 9.58
C LEU A 76 8.73 1.64 8.13
N GLU A 77 10.03 1.52 7.82
CA GLU A 77 10.51 1.10 6.51
C GLU A 77 11.75 0.22 6.66
N PRO A 78 11.71 -1.06 6.21
CA PRO A 78 12.83 -1.98 6.38
C PRO A 78 13.93 -1.84 5.32
N SER A 79 13.69 -1.12 4.24
CA SER A 79 14.60 -1.02 3.08
C SER A 79 15.43 0.27 3.08
N ASP A 80 16.32 0.39 2.11
CA ASP A 80 17.12 1.61 1.85
C ASP A 80 16.25 2.82 1.47
N ALA A 81 14.95 2.66 1.24
CA ALA A 81 13.99 3.75 1.05
C ALA A 81 13.87 4.67 2.27
N VAL A 82 14.41 4.27 3.43
CA VAL A 82 14.50 5.11 4.63
C VAL A 82 15.21 6.45 4.37
N GLY A 83 16.12 6.54 3.40
CA GLY A 83 16.76 7.80 2.97
C GLY A 83 15.72 8.77 2.39
N PRO A 84 15.10 8.47 1.24
CA PRO A 84 14.00 9.25 0.66
C PRO A 84 12.84 9.50 1.64
N LEU A 85 12.52 8.54 2.51
CA LEU A 85 11.51 8.69 3.54
C LEU A 85 11.83 9.87 4.47
N ARG A 86 13.07 9.98 4.94
CA ARG A 86 13.52 11.09 5.80
C ARG A 86 13.44 12.44 5.08
N GLU A 87 13.86 12.49 3.83
CA GLU A 87 13.81 13.71 3.02
C GLU A 87 12.37 14.19 2.82
N ASN A 88 11.48 13.30 2.42
CA ASN A 88 10.07 13.63 2.15
C ASN A 88 9.29 14.03 3.41
N LEU A 89 9.62 13.47 4.57
CA LEU A 89 8.93 13.75 5.82
C LEU A 89 9.61 14.85 6.66
N ALA A 90 10.78 15.33 6.27
CA ALA A 90 11.50 16.41 6.97
C ALA A 90 10.63 17.66 7.26
N PRO A 91 9.72 18.11 6.35
CA PRO A 91 8.88 19.27 6.62
C PRO A 91 7.93 19.12 7.81
N PHE A 92 7.65 17.89 8.25
CA PHE A 92 6.74 17.63 9.37
C PHE A 92 7.43 17.65 10.75
N GLY A 93 8.77 17.73 10.78
CA GLY A 93 9.57 17.90 12.00
C GLY A 93 9.30 16.85 13.07
N ALA A 94 9.13 17.29 14.31
CA ALA A 94 8.94 16.41 15.47
C ALA A 94 7.65 15.57 15.47
N ARG A 95 6.76 15.80 14.50
CA ARG A 95 5.54 14.98 14.34
C ARG A 95 5.82 13.61 13.72
N VAL A 96 7.04 13.36 13.27
CA VAL A 96 7.43 12.12 12.60
C VAL A 96 8.54 11.43 13.37
N GLU A 97 8.35 10.15 13.59
CA GLU A 97 9.40 9.22 14.01
C GLU A 97 9.63 8.21 12.89
N ILE A 98 10.86 8.09 12.42
CA ILE A 98 11.22 7.15 11.36
C ILE A 98 12.00 5.99 11.95
N VAL A 99 11.52 4.79 11.76
CA VAL A 99 12.09 3.55 12.26
C VAL A 99 12.53 2.67 11.09
N HIS A 100 13.84 2.40 11.00
CA HIS A 100 14.38 1.48 10.00
C HIS A 100 14.23 0.04 10.51
N ALA A 101 13.04 -0.53 10.32
CA ALA A 101 12.68 -1.84 10.84
C ALA A 101 11.54 -2.48 10.04
N SER A 102 11.36 -3.80 10.20
CA SER A 102 10.22 -4.52 9.66
C SER A 102 8.96 -4.28 10.48
N GLY A 103 7.78 -4.64 9.94
CA GLY A 103 6.53 -4.51 10.68
C GLY A 103 6.43 -5.41 11.91
N GLU A 104 7.26 -6.45 12.01
CA GLU A 104 7.37 -7.33 13.18
C GLU A 104 8.06 -6.65 14.35
N ASP A 105 8.89 -5.65 14.06
CA ASP A 105 9.69 -4.89 15.04
C ASP A 105 9.07 -3.51 15.33
N LEU A 106 7.75 -3.35 15.12
CA LEU A 106 7.05 -2.12 15.45
C LEU A 106 7.30 -1.75 16.92
N PRO A 107 7.83 -0.54 17.21
CA PRO A 107 8.05 -0.07 18.58
C PRO A 107 6.76 -0.16 19.40
N ILE A 108 6.93 -0.45 20.70
CA ILE A 108 5.80 -0.55 21.62
C ILE A 108 5.07 0.80 21.69
N GLY A 109 3.75 0.77 21.44
CA GLY A 109 2.86 1.94 21.51
C GLY A 109 2.71 2.53 22.91
N PRO A 110 1.58 3.17 23.19
CA PRO A 110 0.28 2.88 22.56
C PRO A 110 0.00 3.72 21.32
N TYR A 111 -0.43 3.05 20.23
CA TYR A 111 -0.93 3.72 19.04
C TYR A 111 -2.47 3.75 19.03
N ASP A 112 -3.04 4.83 18.49
CA ASP A 112 -4.47 4.93 18.24
C ASP A 112 -4.88 4.11 17.01
N MET A 113 -4.00 4.11 16.01
CA MET A 113 -4.20 3.37 14.77
C MET A 113 -2.88 2.86 14.21
N VAL A 114 -2.91 1.65 13.66
CA VAL A 114 -1.84 1.13 12.81
C VAL A 114 -2.37 1.01 11.39
N VAL A 115 -1.64 1.53 10.41
CA VAL A 115 -1.99 1.43 8.99
C VAL A 115 -0.94 0.61 8.24
N SER A 116 -1.41 -0.19 7.26
CA SER A 116 -0.55 -0.93 6.34
C SER A 116 -1.21 -0.93 4.95
N ILE A 117 -0.74 -0.07 4.07
CA ILE A 117 -1.35 0.18 2.77
C ILE A 117 -0.37 -0.24 1.67
N GLY A 118 -0.71 -1.30 0.94
CA GLY A 118 0.12 -1.78 -0.15
C GLY A 118 1.30 -2.66 0.29
N VAL A 119 1.28 -3.24 1.50
CA VAL A 119 2.44 -3.91 2.10
C VAL A 119 2.18 -5.39 2.43
N LEU A 120 1.15 -5.72 3.21
CA LEU A 120 0.96 -7.08 3.76
C LEU A 120 0.87 -8.17 2.69
N HIS A 121 0.41 -7.85 1.50
CA HIS A 121 0.35 -8.79 0.39
C HIS A 121 1.71 -9.08 -0.25
N HIS A 122 2.76 -8.36 0.14
CA HIS A 122 4.14 -8.61 -0.24
C HIS A 122 4.94 -9.33 0.86
N ILE A 123 4.35 -9.54 2.02
CA ILE A 123 4.96 -10.31 3.12
C ILE A 123 4.52 -11.77 3.00
N PRO A 124 5.45 -12.73 2.88
CA PRO A 124 5.11 -14.15 2.73
C PRO A 124 4.29 -14.71 3.89
N ASP A 125 4.62 -14.33 5.12
CA ASP A 125 3.84 -14.60 6.34
C ASP A 125 3.54 -13.27 7.05
N PRO A 126 2.35 -12.66 6.87
CA PRO A 126 2.00 -11.39 7.50
C PRO A 126 1.51 -11.52 8.94
N ASP A 127 1.27 -12.74 9.44
CA ASP A 127 0.71 -12.96 10.77
C ASP A 127 1.55 -12.37 11.91
N PRO A 128 2.89 -12.50 11.94
CA PRO A 128 3.73 -11.86 12.97
C PRO A 128 3.56 -10.33 12.98
N THR A 129 3.57 -9.71 11.79
CA THR A 129 3.38 -8.25 11.64
C THR A 129 2.01 -7.80 12.17
N VAL A 130 0.93 -8.52 11.82
CA VAL A 130 -0.43 -8.17 12.26
C VAL A 130 -0.59 -8.39 13.77
N ARG A 131 -0.01 -9.45 14.33
CA ARG A 131 0.01 -9.68 15.79
C ARG A 131 0.79 -8.61 16.55
N THR A 132 1.91 -8.14 16.01
CA THR A 132 2.67 -7.04 16.62
C THR A 132 1.87 -5.75 16.57
N ALA A 133 1.25 -5.42 15.44
CA ALA A 133 0.35 -4.28 15.33
C ALA A 133 -0.78 -4.34 16.39
N TYR A 134 -1.41 -5.50 16.57
CA TYR A 134 -2.42 -5.69 17.62
C TYR A 134 -1.87 -5.41 19.02
N LYS A 135 -0.68 -5.92 19.35
CA LYS A 135 -0.06 -5.70 20.67
C LYS A 135 0.23 -4.23 20.95
N CYS A 136 0.70 -3.50 19.93
CA CYS A 136 1.13 -2.11 20.04
C CYS A 136 -0.04 -1.10 20.01
N LEU A 137 -1.24 -1.51 19.64
CA LEU A 137 -2.44 -0.68 19.71
C LEU A 137 -2.94 -0.56 21.17
N ARG A 138 -3.50 0.61 21.52
CA ARG A 138 -4.28 0.77 22.76
C ARG A 138 -5.61 0.01 22.68
N PRO A 139 -6.29 -0.29 23.82
CA PRO A 139 -7.68 -0.73 23.79
C PRO A 139 -8.56 0.26 23.02
N GLY A 140 -9.46 -0.24 22.16
CA GLY A 140 -10.24 0.56 21.22
C GLY A 140 -9.46 1.07 20.01
N GLY A 141 -8.15 0.83 19.93
CA GLY A 141 -7.32 1.17 18.77
C GLY A 141 -7.67 0.31 17.55
N ARG A 142 -7.32 0.78 16.35
CA ARG A 142 -7.73 0.16 15.09
C ARG A 142 -6.53 -0.16 14.20
N MET A 143 -6.62 -1.26 13.46
CA MET A 143 -5.71 -1.52 12.35
C MET A 143 -6.46 -1.36 11.02
N PHE A 144 -5.92 -0.51 10.13
CA PHE A 144 -6.40 -0.35 8.77
C PHE A 144 -5.41 -0.98 7.80
N VAL A 145 -5.91 -1.82 6.90
CA VAL A 145 -5.10 -2.49 5.88
C VAL A 145 -5.70 -2.31 4.49
N TRP A 146 -4.81 -2.22 3.49
CA TRP A 146 -5.18 -2.28 2.09
C TRP A 146 -4.30 -3.32 1.39
N VAL A 147 -4.95 -4.29 0.72
CA VAL A 147 -4.28 -5.43 0.08
C VAL A 147 -4.87 -5.74 -1.29
N TYR A 148 -4.10 -6.40 -2.15
CA TYR A 148 -4.59 -6.88 -3.44
C TYR A 148 -5.70 -7.92 -3.28
N GLY A 149 -6.78 -7.75 -4.09
CA GLY A 149 -7.96 -8.61 -4.11
C GLY A 149 -7.88 -9.71 -5.16
N LYS A 150 -8.48 -10.83 -4.84
CA LYS A 150 -8.62 -11.99 -5.74
C LYS A 150 -9.93 -11.95 -6.51
N GLU A 151 -11.04 -11.67 -5.80
CA GLU A 151 -12.37 -11.60 -6.37
C GLU A 151 -12.51 -10.40 -7.31
N GLY A 152 -13.15 -10.61 -8.44
CA GLY A 152 -13.34 -9.61 -9.49
C GLY A 152 -12.11 -9.37 -10.36
N ASN A 153 -10.96 -9.96 -10.02
CA ASN A 153 -9.67 -9.67 -10.62
C ASN A 153 -9.14 -10.78 -11.56
N ALA A 154 -9.95 -11.82 -11.81
CA ALA A 154 -9.50 -13.03 -12.51
C ALA A 154 -8.92 -12.76 -13.91
N LEU A 155 -9.58 -11.91 -14.70
CA LEU A 155 -9.10 -11.56 -16.04
C LEU A 155 -7.75 -10.84 -16.02
N TYR A 156 -7.61 -9.87 -15.11
CA TYR A 156 -6.34 -9.18 -14.90
C TYR A 156 -5.24 -10.16 -14.45
N LEU A 157 -5.53 -11.03 -13.49
CA LEU A 157 -4.56 -11.99 -12.95
C LEU A 157 -4.12 -13.00 -14.00
N ALA A 158 -5.01 -13.43 -14.89
CA ALA A 158 -4.69 -14.33 -16.01
C ALA A 158 -3.63 -13.74 -16.96
N VAL A 159 -3.54 -12.42 -17.05
CA VAL A 159 -2.52 -11.71 -17.87
C VAL A 159 -1.32 -11.29 -17.02
N ALA A 160 -1.58 -10.69 -15.86
CA ALA A 160 -0.54 -10.09 -15.03
C ALA A 160 0.42 -11.13 -14.40
N LEU A 161 -0.09 -12.30 -13.99
CA LEU A 161 0.76 -13.32 -13.35
C LEU A 161 1.78 -13.95 -14.31
N PRO A 162 1.42 -14.39 -15.53
CA PRO A 162 2.40 -14.86 -16.51
C PRO A 162 3.41 -13.77 -16.88
N LEU A 163 2.96 -12.53 -17.09
CA LEU A 163 3.83 -11.41 -17.39
C LEU A 163 4.83 -11.17 -16.26
N ARG A 164 4.37 -11.12 -15.01
CA ARG A 164 5.22 -10.97 -13.82
C ARG A 164 6.21 -12.13 -13.65
N ALA A 165 5.84 -13.35 -14.01
CA ALA A 165 6.75 -14.49 -13.95
C ALA A 165 8.03 -14.28 -14.79
N ILE A 166 7.92 -13.49 -15.87
CA ILE A 166 9.03 -13.10 -16.74
C ILE A 166 9.70 -11.83 -16.20
N THR A 167 8.92 -10.78 -15.97
CA THR A 167 9.43 -9.43 -15.68
C THR A 167 10.16 -9.31 -14.34
N LYS A 168 9.77 -10.09 -13.32
CA LYS A 168 10.48 -10.15 -12.03
C LYS A 168 11.95 -10.58 -12.11
N ARG A 169 12.40 -11.07 -13.27
CA ARG A 169 13.79 -11.45 -13.53
C ARG A 169 14.54 -10.42 -14.36
N LEU A 170 13.83 -9.45 -14.90
CA LEU A 170 14.42 -8.40 -15.73
C LEU A 170 15.16 -7.37 -14.88
N PRO A 171 16.22 -6.77 -15.39
CA PRO A 171 16.87 -5.66 -14.73
C PRO A 171 15.92 -4.45 -14.70
N HIS A 172 16.15 -3.58 -13.71
CA HIS A 172 15.31 -2.41 -13.47
C HIS A 172 15.04 -1.56 -14.73
N PHE A 173 16.08 -1.28 -15.53
CA PHE A 173 15.93 -0.44 -16.74
C PHE A 173 14.98 -1.08 -17.77
N ALA A 174 14.97 -2.40 -17.88
CA ALA A 174 14.07 -3.11 -18.78
C ALA A 174 12.61 -3.04 -18.29
N ASN A 175 12.37 -3.20 -16.99
CA ASN A 175 11.05 -3.02 -16.41
C ASN A 175 10.57 -1.56 -16.52
N ALA A 176 11.46 -0.59 -16.36
CA ALA A 176 11.15 0.83 -16.56
C ALA A 176 10.76 1.13 -18.01
N ALA A 177 11.53 0.62 -18.98
CA ALA A 177 11.23 0.75 -20.41
C ALA A 177 9.90 0.06 -20.77
N LEU A 178 9.65 -1.14 -20.23
CA LEU A 178 8.40 -1.87 -20.42
C LEU A 178 7.21 -1.10 -19.81
N SER A 179 7.38 -0.49 -18.64
CA SER A 179 6.33 0.33 -18.02
C SER A 179 5.98 1.53 -18.89
N TRP A 180 6.97 2.14 -19.55
CA TRP A 180 6.75 3.22 -20.48
C TRP A 180 5.99 2.76 -21.74
N LEU A 181 6.35 1.60 -22.28
CA LEU A 181 5.68 1.01 -23.45
C LEU A 181 4.24 0.62 -23.14
N LEU A 182 3.99 0.01 -21.96
CA LEU A 182 2.66 -0.42 -21.53
C LEU A 182 1.74 0.76 -21.16
N ASP A 183 2.29 1.92 -20.82
CA ASP A 183 1.50 3.12 -20.53
C ASP A 183 0.70 3.62 -21.75
N ILE A 184 1.21 3.39 -22.97
CA ILE A 184 0.56 3.81 -24.23
C ILE A 184 -0.80 3.10 -24.41
N PRO A 185 -0.87 1.75 -24.47
CA PRO A 185 -2.15 1.05 -24.60
C PRO A 185 -3.03 1.23 -23.35
N LEU A 186 -2.46 1.34 -22.14
CA LEU A 186 -3.21 1.63 -20.95
C LEU A 186 -3.92 2.99 -21.03
N LYS A 187 -3.26 4.02 -21.53
CA LYS A 187 -3.89 5.33 -21.73
C LYS A 187 -5.05 5.25 -22.73
N ALA A 188 -4.87 4.52 -23.83
CA ALA A 188 -5.96 4.27 -24.78
C ALA A 188 -7.14 3.53 -24.11
N TYR A 189 -6.85 2.53 -23.28
CA TYR A 189 -7.86 1.79 -22.53
C TYR A 189 -8.59 2.70 -21.53
N ILE A 190 -7.90 3.56 -20.80
CA ILE A 190 -8.50 4.56 -19.89
C ILE A 190 -9.46 5.47 -20.66
N LEU A 191 -9.07 5.96 -21.82
CA LEU A 191 -9.92 6.79 -22.67
C LEU A 191 -11.18 6.02 -23.14
N ALA A 192 -11.04 4.76 -23.53
CA ALA A 192 -12.16 3.90 -23.86
C ALA A 192 -13.10 3.68 -22.65
N CYS A 193 -12.55 3.52 -21.43
CA CYS A 193 -13.33 3.39 -20.21
C CYS A 193 -14.16 4.64 -19.85
N ARG A 194 -13.78 5.83 -20.36
CA ARG A 194 -14.62 7.05 -20.21
C ARG A 194 -15.93 6.95 -20.97
N ARG A 195 -15.97 6.17 -22.06
CA ARG A 195 -17.12 6.05 -22.95
C ARG A 195 -17.86 4.73 -22.79
N PHE A 196 -17.15 3.65 -22.41
CA PHE A 196 -17.67 2.28 -22.33
C PHE A 196 -17.43 1.69 -20.95
N ARG A 197 -18.36 0.83 -20.50
CA ARG A 197 -18.22 0.07 -19.25
C ARG A 197 -17.36 -1.20 -19.49
N LEU A 198 -16.07 -1.00 -19.69
CA LEU A 198 -15.09 -2.07 -19.84
C LEU A 198 -14.68 -2.65 -18.46
N PRO A 199 -14.02 -3.82 -18.39
CA PRO A 199 -13.50 -4.36 -17.13
C PRO A 199 -12.65 -3.33 -16.36
N LEU A 200 -12.80 -3.26 -15.04
CA LEU A 200 -12.10 -2.28 -14.18
C LEU A 200 -12.32 -0.80 -14.55
N HIS A 201 -13.39 -0.45 -15.27
CA HIS A 201 -13.62 0.93 -15.74
C HIS A 201 -13.67 1.94 -14.60
N GLU A 202 -14.19 1.58 -13.43
CA GLU A 202 -14.22 2.46 -12.27
C GLU A 202 -12.81 2.75 -11.76
N TYR A 203 -11.95 1.73 -11.64
CA TYR A 203 -10.55 1.91 -11.29
C TYR A 203 -9.80 2.77 -12.31
N MET A 204 -10.02 2.52 -13.59
CA MET A 204 -9.41 3.30 -14.67
C MET A 204 -9.77 4.78 -14.56
N ARG A 205 -11.04 5.11 -14.35
CA ARG A 205 -11.53 6.49 -14.30
C ARG A 205 -11.24 7.20 -12.98
N SER A 206 -11.44 6.51 -11.86
CA SER A 206 -11.37 7.12 -10.54
C SER A 206 -9.94 7.23 -10.00
N CYS A 207 -9.06 6.34 -10.44
CA CYS A 207 -7.67 6.29 -9.97
C CYS A 207 -6.67 6.60 -11.10
N LEU A 208 -6.57 5.74 -12.11
CA LEU A 208 -5.48 5.82 -13.09
C LEU A 208 -5.56 7.04 -14.01
N ASP A 209 -6.76 7.49 -14.35
CA ASP A 209 -6.99 8.69 -15.17
C ASP A 209 -6.53 9.99 -14.49
N LYS A 210 -6.58 10.04 -13.18
CA LYS A 210 -6.16 11.19 -12.37
C LYS A 210 -4.64 11.24 -12.14
N LEU A 211 -3.93 10.12 -12.38
CA LEU A 211 -2.50 10.06 -12.19
C LEU A 211 -1.75 10.77 -13.32
N ALA A 212 -0.73 11.53 -12.96
CA ALA A 212 0.27 12.02 -13.90
C ALA A 212 0.96 10.84 -14.61
N PRO A 213 1.48 11.02 -15.85
CA PRO A 213 2.05 9.93 -16.62
C PRO A 213 3.19 9.19 -15.95
N ASP A 214 4.03 9.87 -15.17
CA ASP A 214 5.12 9.28 -14.38
C ASP A 214 4.56 8.39 -13.24
N LYS A 215 3.53 8.84 -12.53
CA LYS A 215 2.87 8.07 -11.47
C LYS A 215 2.10 6.87 -12.02
N ARG A 216 1.47 6.99 -13.19
CA ARG A 216 0.82 5.88 -13.85
C ARG A 216 1.83 4.81 -14.28
N ARG A 217 3.00 5.23 -14.81
CA ARG A 217 4.11 4.32 -15.12
C ARG A 217 4.69 3.66 -13.87
N LEU A 218 4.76 4.39 -12.75
CA LEU A 218 5.14 3.82 -11.46
C LEU A 218 4.18 2.72 -11.02
N VAL A 219 2.87 2.92 -11.16
CA VAL A 219 1.86 1.88 -10.86
C VAL A 219 2.04 0.66 -11.76
N ILE A 220 2.32 0.84 -13.05
CA ILE A 220 2.63 -0.28 -13.96
C ILE A 220 3.90 -1.00 -13.49
N TYR A 221 4.96 -0.27 -13.20
CA TYR A 221 6.22 -0.82 -12.72
C TYR A 221 6.02 -1.66 -11.45
N ASP A 222 5.24 -1.15 -10.50
CA ASP A 222 4.89 -1.82 -9.25
C ASP A 222 4.17 -3.16 -9.45
N GLN A 223 3.42 -3.30 -10.55
CA GLN A 223 2.79 -4.58 -10.90
C GLN A 223 3.77 -5.58 -11.54
N LEU A 224 4.86 -5.13 -12.13
CA LEU A 224 5.84 -5.96 -12.84
C LEU A 224 7.01 -6.40 -11.96
N ASN A 225 7.37 -5.58 -10.98
CA ASN A 225 8.61 -5.70 -10.21
C ASN A 225 8.59 -6.78 -9.12
N PRO A 226 7.55 -6.93 -8.27
CA PRO A 226 7.68 -7.70 -7.06
C PRO A 226 7.79 -9.20 -7.34
N ARG A 227 8.77 -9.84 -6.68
CA ARG A 227 8.97 -11.30 -6.77
C ARG A 227 7.89 -12.09 -6.06
N TRP A 228 7.26 -11.48 -5.06
CA TRP A 228 6.17 -12.05 -4.30
C TRP A 228 5.02 -11.06 -4.16
N ALA A 229 3.81 -11.53 -4.47
CA ALA A 229 2.57 -10.85 -4.14
C ALA A 229 1.46 -11.88 -3.97
N LYS A 230 0.75 -11.84 -2.84
CA LYS A 230 -0.45 -12.62 -2.59
C LYS A 230 -1.68 -11.80 -2.94
N TYR A 231 -2.65 -12.42 -3.58
CA TYR A 231 -3.99 -11.86 -3.79
C TYR A 231 -4.94 -12.50 -2.78
N TYR A 232 -5.62 -11.67 -2.00
CA TYR A 232 -6.47 -12.11 -0.90
C TYR A 232 -7.92 -12.23 -1.35
N SER A 233 -8.62 -13.29 -0.89
CA SER A 233 -10.06 -13.27 -0.85
C SER A 233 -10.55 -12.41 0.31
N GLN A 234 -11.83 -11.99 0.25
CA GLN A 234 -12.45 -11.24 1.36
C GLN A 234 -12.33 -12.01 2.68
N GLN A 235 -12.55 -13.33 2.64
CA GLN A 235 -12.46 -14.19 3.83
C GLN A 235 -11.03 -14.28 4.37
N GLU A 236 -10.03 -14.40 3.50
CA GLU A 236 -8.62 -14.42 3.92
C GLU A 236 -8.19 -13.12 4.61
N VAL A 237 -8.72 -11.95 4.17
CA VAL A 237 -8.47 -10.66 4.85
C VAL A 237 -9.12 -10.65 6.23
N ARG A 238 -10.36 -11.14 6.34
CA ARG A 238 -11.07 -11.27 7.62
C ARG A 238 -10.30 -12.16 8.58
N ASP A 239 -9.96 -13.36 8.15
CA ASP A 239 -9.24 -14.36 8.94
C ASP A 239 -7.88 -13.82 9.42
N LEU A 240 -7.16 -13.08 8.58
CA LEU A 240 -5.87 -12.47 8.94
C LEU A 240 -5.98 -11.53 10.14
N LEU A 241 -7.03 -10.71 10.17
CA LEU A 241 -7.25 -9.78 11.28
C LEU A 241 -7.84 -10.50 12.52
N GLU A 242 -8.87 -11.34 12.34
CA GLU A 242 -9.57 -11.98 13.45
C GLU A 242 -8.68 -12.96 14.22
N ARG A 243 -7.84 -13.77 13.54
CA ARG A 243 -6.91 -14.68 14.21
C ARG A 243 -5.79 -13.97 14.99
N SER A 244 -5.57 -12.68 14.72
CA SER A 244 -4.67 -11.83 15.48
C SER A 244 -5.33 -11.16 16.67
N GLY A 245 -6.65 -11.34 16.87
CA GLY A 245 -7.42 -10.83 17.99
C GLY A 245 -8.30 -9.62 17.68
N PHE A 246 -8.25 -9.09 16.45
CA PHE A 246 -9.11 -7.98 16.06
C PHE A 246 -10.59 -8.40 16.01
N GLN A 247 -11.46 -7.50 16.45
CA GLN A 247 -12.91 -7.67 16.40
C GLN A 247 -13.55 -6.60 15.51
N ASN A 248 -14.87 -6.76 15.23
CA ASN A 248 -15.64 -5.82 14.40
C ASN A 248 -14.97 -5.55 13.05
N VAL A 249 -14.43 -6.59 12.42
CA VAL A 249 -13.72 -6.48 11.15
C VAL A 249 -14.69 -6.10 10.04
N ARG A 250 -14.52 -4.89 9.50
CA ARG A 250 -15.25 -4.38 8.34
C ARG A 250 -14.35 -4.42 7.13
N ILE A 251 -14.87 -4.86 5.99
CA ILE A 251 -14.12 -5.00 4.73
C ILE A 251 -14.91 -4.33 3.63
N HIS A 252 -14.21 -3.59 2.77
CA HIS A 252 -14.79 -2.88 1.63
C HIS A 252 -14.02 -3.23 0.35
N PRO A 253 -14.71 -3.66 -0.72
CA PRO A 253 -14.07 -3.88 -2.01
C PRO A 253 -13.71 -2.54 -2.66
N ARG A 254 -12.50 -2.47 -3.23
CA ARG A 254 -12.02 -1.30 -3.94
C ARG A 254 -11.92 -1.61 -5.42
N TYR A 255 -12.89 -1.12 -6.19
CA TYR A 255 -12.93 -1.21 -7.66
C TYR A 255 -12.70 -2.60 -8.25
N GLY A 256 -13.00 -3.68 -7.51
CA GLY A 256 -12.86 -5.07 -7.96
C GLY A 256 -11.42 -5.58 -8.07
N TYR A 257 -10.42 -4.86 -7.53
CA TYR A 257 -9.02 -5.31 -7.59
C TYR A 257 -8.31 -5.38 -6.24
N SER A 258 -8.91 -4.83 -5.20
CA SER A 258 -8.30 -4.76 -3.87
C SER A 258 -9.33 -4.74 -2.75
N TRP A 259 -8.87 -5.00 -1.54
CA TRP A 259 -9.63 -4.92 -0.31
C TRP A 259 -9.05 -3.86 0.61
N ALA A 260 -9.92 -3.00 1.14
CA ALA A 260 -9.63 -2.23 2.33
C ALA A 260 -10.32 -2.92 3.52
N ALA A 261 -9.66 -3.00 4.66
CA ALA A 261 -10.24 -3.57 5.87
C ALA A 261 -9.80 -2.81 7.11
N VAL A 262 -10.68 -2.78 8.11
CA VAL A 262 -10.39 -2.23 9.43
C VAL A 262 -10.88 -3.19 10.51
N GLY A 263 -10.02 -3.46 11.49
CA GLY A 263 -10.35 -4.23 12.69
C GLY A 263 -10.07 -3.40 13.95
N VAL A 264 -10.78 -3.68 15.02
CA VAL A 264 -10.70 -2.99 16.31
C VAL A 264 -10.09 -3.91 17.35
N LYS A 265 -9.13 -3.41 18.13
CA LYS A 265 -8.66 -4.08 19.35
C LYS A 265 -9.66 -3.79 20.47
N PRO A 266 -10.28 -4.82 21.07
CA PRO A 266 -11.23 -4.64 22.19
C PRO A 266 -10.61 -3.97 23.40
#